data_098a541baeee086f91d60aecb634f12a
#
_entry.id   098a541baeee086f91d60aecb634f12a
#
_cell.length_a   1.000
_cell.length_b   1.000
_cell.length_c   1.000
_cell.angle_alpha   90.00
_cell.angle_beta   90.00
_cell.angle_gamma   90.00
#
_symmetry.space_group_name_H-M   'P 1'
#
loop_
_entity.id
_entity.type
_entity.pdbx_description
1 polymer ?
#
loop_
_entity_poly.entity_id
_entity_poly.type
_entity_poly.pdbx_seq_one_letter_code
_entity_poly.pdbx_strand_id
1 'polypeptide(L)'
;MLEVKNIHAAYGKVNVLRGIDLHLEEGEIVAVLGSNGAGKTTLNHNLCGLYCPVEGSVKFSGMDITGWRPEKIVEMGMIQIPEGRRLFPNLSVLENLEMGSYKRGKASRIQNLERVFQIFPRLKERREQLAGTLSGGEQQMAAIGRSLMADPKLMIFDEPSLGLSPILVEEMFQLIADINRQGMTILLVEQNVVQSLNLANRAYVIENGTVTLSGKANKLAENPELKKSFLGL
;
A
#
# COMPACT_ATOMS: atom_id res chain seq x y z
N MET A 1 -0.62 -15.38 3.10
CA MET A 1 -1.43 -14.16 3.38
C MET A 1 -2.25 -13.71 2.16
N LEU A 2 -1.64 -13.28 1.07
CA LEU A 2 -2.29 -12.87 -0.18
C LEU A 2 -1.80 -13.74 -1.35
N GLU A 3 -2.71 -14.22 -2.18
CA GLU A 3 -2.40 -14.96 -3.41
C GLU A 3 -3.22 -14.36 -4.56
N VAL A 4 -2.55 -13.97 -5.62
CA VAL A 4 -3.14 -13.40 -6.84
C VAL A 4 -2.76 -14.30 -7.99
N LYS A 5 -3.75 -14.80 -8.72
CA LYS A 5 -3.56 -15.75 -9.82
C LYS A 5 -4.19 -15.26 -11.10
N ASN A 6 -3.37 -15.14 -12.12
CA ASN A 6 -3.75 -14.87 -13.50
C ASN A 6 -4.72 -13.69 -13.64
N ILE A 7 -4.49 -12.59 -12.93
CA ILE A 7 -5.40 -11.43 -12.95
C ILE A 7 -5.31 -10.72 -14.30
N HIS A 8 -6.45 -10.65 -14.98
CA HIS A 8 -6.69 -9.83 -16.16
C HIS A 8 -7.67 -8.72 -15.81
N ALA A 9 -7.37 -7.49 -16.21
CA ALA A 9 -8.25 -6.35 -16.00
C ALA A 9 -8.26 -5.43 -17.21
N ALA A 10 -9.43 -4.88 -17.53
CA ALA A 10 -9.63 -3.99 -18.67
C ALA A 10 -10.54 -2.81 -18.32
N TYR A 11 -10.27 -1.66 -18.93
CA TYR A 11 -11.17 -0.51 -18.96
C TYR A 11 -11.83 -0.43 -20.34
N GLY A 12 -13.09 -0.86 -20.42
CA GLY A 12 -13.78 -1.00 -21.68
C GLY A 12 -13.08 -2.03 -22.59
N LYS A 13 -12.51 -1.58 -23.72
CA LYS A 13 -11.77 -2.44 -24.67
C LYS A 13 -10.25 -2.46 -24.43
N VAL A 14 -9.75 -1.71 -23.47
CA VAL A 14 -8.30 -1.60 -23.22
C VAL A 14 -7.88 -2.56 -22.11
N ASN A 15 -7.16 -3.61 -22.47
CA ASN A 15 -6.57 -4.54 -21.51
C ASN A 15 -5.37 -3.87 -20.82
N VAL A 16 -5.46 -3.74 -19.49
CA VAL A 16 -4.42 -3.12 -18.66
C VAL A 16 -3.60 -4.16 -17.93
N LEU A 17 -4.23 -5.18 -17.33
CA LEU A 17 -3.52 -6.31 -16.73
C LEU A 17 -3.72 -7.55 -17.58
N ARG A 18 -2.64 -8.33 -17.73
CA ARG A 18 -2.55 -9.44 -18.69
C ARG A 18 -1.93 -10.67 -18.04
N GLY A 19 -2.63 -11.23 -17.01
CA GLY A 19 -2.18 -12.41 -16.30
C GLY A 19 -1.16 -12.10 -15.21
N ILE A 20 -1.52 -11.27 -14.24
CA ILE A 20 -0.68 -10.98 -13.08
C ILE A 20 -0.76 -12.10 -12.06
N ASP A 21 0.40 -12.66 -11.73
CA ASP A 21 0.61 -13.59 -10.63
C ASP A 21 1.51 -12.96 -9.57
N LEU A 22 1.05 -12.94 -8.31
CA LEU A 22 1.88 -12.58 -7.18
C LEU A 22 1.38 -13.26 -5.89
N HIS A 23 2.28 -13.42 -4.94
CA HIS A 23 1.92 -13.90 -3.62
C HIS A 23 2.70 -13.11 -2.55
N LEU A 24 2.14 -13.09 -1.34
CA LEU A 24 2.69 -12.38 -0.21
C LEU A 24 2.41 -13.19 1.05
N GLU A 25 3.45 -13.44 1.83
CA GLU A 25 3.36 -14.18 3.08
C GLU A 25 3.13 -13.25 4.27
N GLU A 26 2.75 -13.81 5.42
CA GLU A 26 2.51 -13.03 6.62
C GLU A 26 3.82 -12.45 7.16
N GLY A 27 3.81 -11.17 7.55
CA GLY A 27 4.99 -10.44 8.03
C GLY A 27 5.97 -10.02 6.94
N GLU A 28 5.69 -10.32 5.66
CA GLU A 28 6.57 -9.98 4.53
C GLU A 28 6.29 -8.57 4.01
N ILE A 29 7.35 -7.90 3.52
CA ILE A 29 7.22 -6.74 2.62
C ILE A 29 7.46 -7.23 1.19
N VAL A 30 6.44 -7.11 0.34
CA VAL A 30 6.56 -7.34 -1.10
C VAL A 30 6.40 -6.03 -1.85
N ALA A 31 7.35 -5.71 -2.73
CA ALA A 31 7.26 -4.54 -3.59
C ALA A 31 6.67 -4.92 -4.96
N VAL A 32 5.77 -4.07 -5.45
CA VAL A 32 5.28 -4.06 -6.84
C VAL A 32 5.82 -2.81 -7.51
N LEU A 33 6.75 -3.01 -8.43
CA LEU A 33 7.53 -1.96 -9.08
C LEU A 33 7.09 -1.79 -10.54
N GLY A 34 7.21 -0.59 -11.05
CA GLY A 34 6.92 -0.31 -12.45
C GLY A 34 6.80 1.18 -12.73
N SER A 35 6.93 1.57 -13.99
CA SER A 35 6.73 2.94 -14.44
C SER A 35 5.26 3.38 -14.33
N ASN A 36 5.00 4.66 -14.53
CA ASN A 36 3.63 5.16 -14.64
C ASN A 36 2.93 4.52 -15.85
N GLY A 37 1.67 4.10 -15.65
CA GLY A 37 0.91 3.39 -16.66
C GLY A 37 1.21 1.89 -16.78
N ALA A 38 2.12 1.32 -16.00
CA ALA A 38 2.43 -0.11 -16.04
C ALA A 38 1.27 -1.02 -15.56
N GLY A 39 0.27 -0.47 -14.87
CA GLY A 39 -0.89 -1.21 -14.36
C GLY A 39 -0.95 -1.35 -12.83
N LYS A 40 -0.01 -0.75 -12.09
CA LYS A 40 0.08 -0.84 -10.62
C LYS A 40 -1.22 -0.42 -9.90
N THR A 41 -1.75 0.75 -10.21
CA THR A 41 -3.01 1.25 -9.63
C THR A 41 -4.19 0.36 -10.00
N THR A 42 -4.22 -0.18 -11.23
CA THR A 42 -5.25 -1.13 -11.66
C THR A 42 -5.20 -2.41 -10.84
N LEU A 43 -3.98 -2.93 -10.57
CA LEU A 43 -3.81 -4.07 -9.67
C LEU A 43 -4.38 -3.76 -8.27
N ASN A 44 -3.99 -2.63 -7.67
CA ASN A 44 -4.50 -2.21 -6.37
C ASN A 44 -6.02 -2.11 -6.35
N HIS A 45 -6.63 -1.55 -7.40
CA HIS A 45 -8.09 -1.45 -7.50
C HIS A 45 -8.76 -2.82 -7.55
N ASN A 46 -8.15 -3.82 -8.21
CA ASN A 46 -8.66 -5.19 -8.21
C ASN A 46 -8.53 -5.85 -6.83
N LEU A 47 -7.38 -5.67 -6.15
CA LEU A 47 -7.16 -6.21 -4.80
C LEU A 47 -8.13 -5.62 -3.78
N CYS A 48 -8.41 -4.32 -3.89
CA CYS A 48 -9.29 -3.60 -2.96
C CYS A 48 -10.78 -3.66 -3.34
N GLY A 49 -11.15 -4.38 -4.42
CA GLY A 49 -12.55 -4.55 -4.85
C GLY A 49 -13.18 -3.32 -5.48
N LEU A 50 -12.38 -2.30 -5.86
CA LEU A 50 -12.84 -1.13 -6.61
C LEU A 50 -13.18 -1.48 -8.07
N TYR A 51 -12.47 -2.46 -8.63
CA TYR A 51 -12.74 -3.06 -9.93
C TYR A 51 -12.72 -4.59 -9.81
N CYS A 52 -13.64 -5.25 -10.51
CA CYS A 52 -13.64 -6.71 -10.63
C CYS A 52 -12.69 -7.11 -11.76
N PRO A 53 -11.79 -8.08 -11.56
CA PRO A 53 -10.97 -8.61 -12.64
C PRO A 53 -11.85 -9.30 -13.71
N VAL A 54 -11.40 -9.29 -14.96
CA VAL A 54 -12.06 -9.99 -16.08
C VAL A 54 -11.84 -11.50 -15.96
N GLU A 55 -10.63 -11.87 -15.55
CA GLU A 55 -10.21 -13.26 -15.29
C GLU A 55 -9.25 -13.30 -14.11
N GLY A 56 -9.08 -14.51 -13.55
CA GLY A 56 -8.17 -14.77 -12.45
C GLY A 56 -8.86 -14.73 -11.09
N SER A 57 -8.07 -14.84 -10.04
CA SER A 57 -8.57 -14.87 -8.66
C SER A 57 -7.66 -14.17 -7.68
N VAL A 58 -8.26 -13.66 -6.61
CA VAL A 58 -7.57 -13.06 -5.45
C VAL A 58 -7.99 -13.81 -4.21
N LYS A 59 -7.03 -14.41 -3.49
CA LYS A 59 -7.27 -15.02 -2.18
C LYS A 59 -6.55 -14.23 -1.10
N PHE A 60 -7.26 -13.92 -0.03
CA PHE A 60 -6.73 -13.24 1.15
C PHE A 60 -7.03 -14.04 2.42
N SER A 61 -6.00 -14.34 3.20
CA SER A 61 -6.10 -15.20 4.40
C SER A 61 -6.83 -16.52 4.12
N GLY A 62 -6.55 -17.14 2.96
CA GLY A 62 -7.13 -18.41 2.52
C GLY A 62 -8.54 -18.32 1.93
N MET A 63 -9.18 -17.16 1.95
CA MET A 63 -10.53 -16.94 1.41
C MET A 63 -10.47 -16.28 0.03
N ASP A 64 -11.26 -16.77 -0.91
CA ASP A 64 -11.43 -16.13 -2.21
C ASP A 64 -12.26 -14.85 -2.04
N ILE A 65 -11.64 -13.71 -2.36
CA ILE A 65 -12.25 -12.36 -2.27
C ILE A 65 -12.46 -11.73 -3.65
N THR A 66 -12.32 -12.51 -4.73
CA THR A 66 -12.44 -12.03 -6.10
C THR A 66 -13.77 -11.33 -6.31
N GLY A 67 -13.73 -10.07 -6.77
CA GLY A 67 -14.93 -9.27 -7.03
C GLY A 67 -15.73 -8.89 -5.78
N TRP A 68 -15.19 -9.07 -4.60
CA TRP A 68 -15.86 -8.57 -3.39
C TRP A 68 -15.90 -7.05 -3.36
N ARG A 69 -16.92 -6.52 -2.66
CA ARG A 69 -17.02 -5.08 -2.42
C ARG A 69 -15.95 -4.60 -1.46
N PRO A 70 -15.44 -3.36 -1.62
CA PRO A 70 -14.37 -2.81 -0.79
C PRO A 70 -14.63 -2.89 0.73
N GLU A 71 -15.89 -2.67 1.14
CA GLU A 71 -16.24 -2.70 2.56
C GLU A 71 -15.98 -4.07 3.21
N LYS A 72 -16.25 -5.16 2.48
CA LYS A 72 -16.00 -6.52 2.96
C LYS A 72 -14.51 -6.85 2.99
N ILE A 73 -13.75 -6.36 2.03
CA ILE A 73 -12.28 -6.53 2.00
C ILE A 73 -11.64 -5.80 3.18
N VAL A 74 -12.09 -4.58 3.48
CA VAL A 74 -11.67 -3.83 4.66
C VAL A 74 -12.03 -4.58 5.97
N GLU A 75 -13.23 -5.15 6.07
CA GLU A 75 -13.66 -5.97 7.21
C GLU A 75 -12.75 -7.19 7.42
N MET A 76 -12.20 -7.77 6.35
CA MET A 76 -11.20 -8.86 6.42
C MET A 76 -9.83 -8.40 6.91
N GLY A 77 -9.52 -7.09 6.84
CA GLY A 77 -8.28 -6.48 7.32
C GLY A 77 -7.27 -6.16 6.23
N MET A 78 -7.65 -6.11 4.96
CA MET A 78 -6.82 -5.57 3.89
C MET A 78 -7.12 -4.08 3.74
N ILE A 79 -6.16 -3.23 4.05
CA ILE A 79 -6.33 -1.78 4.11
C ILE A 79 -5.36 -1.11 3.13
N GLN A 80 -5.90 -0.29 2.23
CA GLN A 80 -5.11 0.52 1.29
C GLN A 80 -4.87 1.93 1.85
N ILE A 81 -3.64 2.40 1.72
CA ILE A 81 -3.26 3.81 1.80
C ILE A 81 -3.15 4.29 0.36
N PRO A 82 -4.15 4.99 -0.17
CA PRO A 82 -4.17 5.39 -1.58
C PRO A 82 -3.19 6.51 -1.87
N GLU A 83 -2.79 6.62 -3.13
CA GLU A 83 -2.07 7.78 -3.64
C GLU A 83 -2.83 9.09 -3.32
N GLY A 84 -2.10 10.15 -3.02
CA GLY A 84 -2.66 11.48 -2.74
C GLY A 84 -3.29 11.60 -1.35
N ARG A 85 -2.95 10.68 -0.41
CA ARG A 85 -3.29 10.73 1.02
C ARG A 85 -4.79 10.62 1.33
N ARG A 86 -5.67 11.22 0.52
CA ARG A 86 -7.15 11.17 0.60
C ARG A 86 -7.69 11.40 2.02
N LEU A 87 -7.15 12.40 2.71
CA LEU A 87 -7.71 12.87 3.98
C LEU A 87 -8.99 13.67 3.75
N PHE A 88 -9.80 13.79 4.79
CA PHE A 88 -10.92 14.71 4.85
C PHE A 88 -10.40 16.06 5.34
N PRO A 89 -10.21 17.06 4.46
CA PRO A 89 -9.45 18.26 4.78
C PRO A 89 -10.14 19.16 5.83
N ASN A 90 -11.47 19.07 5.91
CA ASN A 90 -12.29 19.85 6.84
C ASN A 90 -12.54 19.16 8.18
N LEU A 91 -12.03 17.93 8.36
CA LEU A 91 -12.01 17.24 9.62
C LEU A 91 -10.67 17.43 10.31
N SER A 92 -10.66 17.39 11.64
CA SER A 92 -9.44 17.40 12.45
C SER A 92 -8.60 16.14 12.18
N VAL A 93 -7.36 16.15 12.63
CA VAL A 93 -6.49 14.96 12.64
C VAL A 93 -7.17 13.82 13.41
N LEU A 94 -7.69 14.09 14.59
CA LEU A 94 -8.36 13.08 15.42
C LEU A 94 -9.56 12.46 14.69
N GLU A 95 -10.45 13.29 14.13
CA GLU A 95 -11.60 12.80 13.37
C GLU A 95 -11.18 11.97 12.15
N ASN A 96 -10.14 12.39 11.42
CA ASN A 96 -9.59 11.58 10.33
C ASN A 96 -9.10 10.21 10.81
N LEU A 97 -8.41 10.15 11.94
CA LEU A 97 -7.96 8.90 12.54
C LEU A 97 -9.15 8.02 12.93
N GLU A 98 -10.15 8.57 13.63
CA GLU A 98 -11.34 7.83 14.06
C GLU A 98 -12.15 7.24 12.89
N MET A 99 -12.21 7.95 11.75
CA MET A 99 -12.82 7.43 10.53
C MET A 99 -12.18 6.13 10.06
N GLY A 100 -10.88 5.91 10.31
CA GLY A 100 -10.18 4.67 9.99
C GLY A 100 -10.77 3.44 10.70
N SER A 101 -11.33 3.61 11.90
CA SER A 101 -11.93 2.52 12.68
C SER A 101 -13.43 2.33 12.43
N TYR A 102 -14.02 2.96 11.41
CA TYR A 102 -15.47 2.92 11.17
C TYR A 102 -15.99 1.50 10.90
N LYS A 103 -15.34 0.76 10.00
CA LYS A 103 -15.74 -0.61 9.62
C LYS A 103 -15.05 -1.68 10.47
N ARG A 104 -13.77 -1.50 10.75
CA ARG A 104 -12.92 -2.44 11.47
C ARG A 104 -12.09 -1.69 12.52
N GLY A 105 -11.70 -2.35 13.60
CA GLY A 105 -10.91 -1.74 14.68
C GLY A 105 -11.73 -0.93 15.69
N LYS A 106 -13.06 -0.88 15.56
CA LYS A 106 -13.94 -0.10 16.47
C LYS A 106 -13.81 -0.54 17.92
N ALA A 107 -13.70 -1.84 18.19
CA ALA A 107 -13.54 -2.40 19.53
C ALA A 107 -12.21 -1.99 20.19
N SER A 108 -11.15 -1.83 19.37
CA SER A 108 -9.79 -1.49 19.81
C SER A 108 -9.44 -0.01 19.54
N ARG A 109 -10.43 0.85 19.28
CA ARG A 109 -10.21 2.24 18.85
C ARG A 109 -9.26 3.01 19.77
N ILE A 110 -9.46 2.93 21.08
CA ILE A 110 -8.62 3.66 22.05
C ILE A 110 -7.17 3.15 21.98
N GLN A 111 -6.98 1.84 22.01
CA GLN A 111 -5.65 1.21 21.93
C GLN A 111 -4.95 1.54 20.60
N ASN A 112 -5.70 1.47 19.49
CA ASN A 112 -5.16 1.81 18.17
C ASN A 112 -4.79 3.29 18.10
N LEU A 113 -5.59 4.19 18.67
CA LEU A 113 -5.28 5.61 18.72
C LEU A 113 -4.01 5.90 19.54
N GLU A 114 -3.86 5.25 20.69
CA GLU A 114 -2.64 5.36 21.50
C GLU A 114 -1.41 4.85 20.73
N ARG A 115 -1.52 3.70 20.05
CA ARG A 115 -0.47 3.17 19.18
C ARG A 115 -0.11 4.14 18.05
N VAL A 116 -1.11 4.71 17.37
CA VAL A 116 -0.90 5.72 16.31
C VAL A 116 -0.16 6.93 16.85
N PHE A 117 -0.53 7.43 18.04
CA PHE A 117 0.15 8.57 18.65
C PHE A 117 1.57 8.25 19.18
N GLN A 118 1.86 6.98 19.50
CA GLN A 118 3.23 6.54 19.79
C GLN A 118 4.10 6.52 18.52
N ILE A 119 3.55 6.04 17.39
CA ILE A 119 4.25 6.03 16.10
C ILE A 119 4.40 7.46 15.56
N PHE A 120 3.38 8.29 15.73
CA PHE A 120 3.30 9.66 15.19
C PHE A 120 3.03 10.69 16.30
N PRO A 121 4.01 11.04 17.14
CA PRO A 121 3.81 12.02 18.22
C PRO A 121 3.30 13.37 17.73
N ARG A 122 3.73 13.81 16.54
CA ARG A 122 3.26 15.05 15.90
C ARG A 122 1.76 15.07 15.65
N LEU A 123 1.15 13.94 15.33
CA LEU A 123 -0.30 13.87 15.15
C LEU A 123 -1.04 14.05 16.48
N LYS A 124 -0.45 13.62 17.61
CA LYS A 124 -1.00 13.84 18.94
C LYS A 124 -1.00 15.33 19.31
N GLU A 125 0.12 16.02 19.03
CA GLU A 125 0.26 17.47 19.28
C GLU A 125 -0.75 18.29 18.47
N ARG A 126 -1.10 17.81 17.27
CA ARG A 126 -1.97 18.50 16.29
C ARG A 126 -3.35 17.87 16.16
N ARG A 127 -3.79 17.07 17.12
CA ARG A 127 -5.01 16.26 17.03
C ARG A 127 -6.27 17.05 16.70
N GLU A 128 -6.35 18.32 17.17
CA GLU A 128 -7.49 19.21 16.94
C GLU A 128 -7.32 20.08 15.66
N GLN A 129 -6.15 20.01 15.00
CA GLN A 129 -5.88 20.80 13.80
C GLN A 129 -6.60 20.20 12.60
N LEU A 130 -7.13 21.05 11.69
CA LEU A 130 -7.75 20.58 10.45
C LEU A 130 -6.71 19.92 9.55
N ALA A 131 -7.02 18.71 9.05
CA ALA A 131 -6.08 17.92 8.25
C ALA A 131 -5.64 18.61 6.95
N GLY A 132 -6.49 19.47 6.37
CA GLY A 132 -6.15 20.26 5.19
C GLY A 132 -5.04 21.29 5.41
N THR A 133 -4.74 21.66 6.67
CA THR A 133 -3.71 22.67 7.03
C THR A 133 -2.36 22.05 7.42
N LEU A 134 -2.27 20.72 7.43
CA LEU A 134 -1.04 20.00 7.70
C LEU A 134 -0.04 20.10 6.54
N SER A 135 1.25 19.99 6.85
CA SER A 135 2.29 19.80 5.83
C SER A 135 2.09 18.47 5.08
N GLY A 136 2.70 18.35 3.89
CA GLY A 136 2.59 17.13 3.09
C GLY A 136 3.03 15.86 3.81
N GLY A 137 4.10 15.92 4.59
CA GLY A 137 4.57 14.80 5.41
C GLY A 137 3.60 14.45 6.54
N GLU A 138 3.08 15.46 7.25
CA GLU A 138 2.09 15.24 8.31
C GLU A 138 0.78 14.67 7.78
N GLN A 139 0.34 15.10 6.59
CA GLN A 139 -0.82 14.50 5.92
C GLN A 139 -0.59 13.03 5.58
N GLN A 140 0.62 12.68 5.15
CA GLN A 140 0.99 11.29 4.86
C GLN A 140 0.98 10.45 6.16
N MET A 141 1.55 10.96 7.25
CA MET A 141 1.49 10.32 8.57
C MET A 141 0.04 10.13 9.02
N ALA A 142 -0.83 11.13 8.83
CA ALA A 142 -2.25 11.02 9.17
C ALA A 142 -2.99 9.97 8.33
N ALA A 143 -2.68 9.84 7.04
CA ALA A 143 -3.26 8.80 6.17
C ALA A 143 -2.83 7.39 6.59
N ILE A 144 -1.56 7.19 6.95
CA ILE A 144 -1.05 5.92 7.49
C ILE A 144 -1.67 5.65 8.87
N GLY A 145 -1.69 6.64 9.75
CA GLY A 145 -2.32 6.53 11.06
C GLY A 145 -3.80 6.14 10.97
N ARG A 146 -4.56 6.77 10.08
CA ARG A 146 -5.96 6.40 9.79
C ARG A 146 -6.08 4.93 9.37
N SER A 147 -5.15 4.44 8.56
CA SER A 147 -5.15 3.04 8.11
C SER A 147 -4.83 2.07 9.24
N LEU A 148 -3.92 2.44 10.16
CA LEU A 148 -3.61 1.66 11.36
C LEU A 148 -4.80 1.57 12.33
N MET A 149 -5.66 2.59 12.38
CA MET A 149 -6.89 2.57 13.19
C MET A 149 -7.85 1.45 12.82
N ALA A 150 -7.77 0.93 11.59
CA ALA A 150 -8.56 -0.22 11.12
C ALA A 150 -8.06 -1.57 11.65
N ASP A 151 -6.99 -1.62 12.47
CA ASP A 151 -6.36 -2.87 12.91
C ASP A 151 -6.07 -3.83 11.73
N PRO A 152 -5.24 -3.40 10.76
CA PRO A 152 -5.01 -4.14 9.52
C PRO A 152 -4.28 -5.46 9.73
N LYS A 153 -4.53 -6.45 8.84
CA LYS A 153 -3.70 -7.64 8.66
C LYS A 153 -2.70 -7.46 7.52
N LEU A 154 -3.10 -6.70 6.50
CA LEU A 154 -2.30 -6.34 5.34
C LEU A 154 -2.50 -4.86 5.03
N MET A 155 -1.41 -4.12 4.90
CA MET A 155 -1.40 -2.74 4.44
C MET A 155 -0.87 -2.68 3.00
N ILE A 156 -1.63 -2.02 2.12
CA ILE A 156 -1.22 -1.73 0.74
C ILE A 156 -0.85 -0.25 0.68
N PHE A 157 0.41 0.05 0.46
CA PHE A 157 0.90 1.41 0.24
C PHE A 157 0.95 1.68 -1.26
N ASP A 158 0.20 2.68 -1.71
CA ASP A 158 0.10 3.06 -3.13
C ASP A 158 0.87 4.36 -3.37
N GLU A 159 2.08 4.24 -3.90
CA GLU A 159 3.04 5.31 -4.18
C GLU A 159 3.23 6.28 -2.99
N PRO A 160 3.58 5.77 -1.79
CA PRO A 160 3.66 6.60 -0.58
C PRO A 160 4.75 7.67 -0.65
N SER A 161 5.75 7.51 -1.51
CA SER A 161 6.86 8.47 -1.67
C SER A 161 6.55 9.61 -2.64
N LEU A 162 5.45 9.53 -3.40
CA LEU A 162 5.14 10.49 -4.45
C LEU A 162 4.95 11.92 -3.90
N GLY A 163 5.67 12.87 -4.49
CA GLY A 163 5.57 14.29 -4.13
C GLY A 163 6.16 14.65 -2.76
N LEU A 164 7.00 13.78 -2.20
CA LEU A 164 7.79 14.06 -0.99
C LEU A 164 9.20 14.54 -1.36
N SER A 165 9.79 15.35 -0.47
CA SER A 165 11.21 15.68 -0.57
C SER A 165 12.10 14.45 -0.30
N PRO A 166 13.36 14.39 -0.78
CA PRO A 166 14.23 13.25 -0.56
C PRO A 166 14.36 12.81 0.91
N ILE A 167 14.45 13.75 1.83
CA ILE A 167 14.51 13.47 3.27
C ILE A 167 13.23 12.78 3.76
N LEU A 168 12.07 13.30 3.34
CA LEU A 168 10.78 12.71 3.71
C LEU A 168 10.55 11.34 3.06
N VAL A 169 11.14 11.07 1.89
CA VAL A 169 11.14 9.75 1.28
C VAL A 169 11.89 8.76 2.15
N GLU A 170 13.10 9.09 2.60
CA GLU A 170 13.88 8.23 3.51
C GLU A 170 13.14 7.95 4.81
N GLU A 171 12.57 8.99 5.45
CA GLU A 171 11.76 8.85 6.65
C GLU A 171 10.54 7.95 6.41
N MET A 172 9.90 8.05 5.25
CA MET A 172 8.74 7.23 4.88
C MET A 172 9.11 5.76 4.74
N PHE A 173 10.20 5.45 4.04
CA PHE A 173 10.66 4.06 3.90
C PHE A 173 11.10 3.48 5.24
N GLN A 174 11.75 4.28 6.10
CA GLN A 174 12.11 3.87 7.46
C GLN A 174 10.85 3.59 8.28
N LEU A 175 9.83 4.43 8.21
CA LEU A 175 8.55 4.22 8.88
C LEU A 175 7.87 2.91 8.43
N ILE A 176 7.86 2.62 7.13
CA ILE A 176 7.32 1.36 6.60
C ILE A 176 8.09 0.16 7.17
N ALA A 177 9.43 0.25 7.26
CA ALA A 177 10.26 -0.76 7.91
C ALA A 177 9.87 -0.97 9.38
N ASP A 178 9.64 0.12 10.12
CA ASP A 178 9.28 0.07 11.54
C ASP A 178 7.90 -0.54 11.77
N ILE A 179 6.93 -0.24 10.91
CA ILE A 179 5.60 -0.84 10.93
C ILE A 179 5.70 -2.35 10.64
N ASN A 180 6.50 -2.75 9.66
CA ASN A 180 6.71 -4.18 9.35
C ASN A 180 7.41 -4.93 10.48
N ARG A 181 8.43 -4.34 11.12
CA ARG A 181 9.12 -4.94 12.29
C ARG A 181 8.18 -5.23 13.46
N GLN A 182 7.03 -4.56 13.54
CA GLN A 182 5.96 -4.86 14.49
C GLN A 182 5.05 -6.02 14.03
N GLY A 183 5.42 -6.73 12.95
CA GLY A 183 4.70 -7.89 12.42
C GLY A 183 3.67 -7.56 11.32
N MET A 184 3.61 -6.30 10.85
CA MET A 184 2.68 -5.91 9.80
C MET A 184 3.10 -6.48 8.45
N THR A 185 2.15 -7.08 7.73
CA THR A 185 2.33 -7.51 6.34
C THR A 185 2.11 -6.33 5.41
N ILE A 186 2.99 -6.13 4.43
CA ILE A 186 2.97 -4.93 3.58
C ILE A 186 3.11 -5.28 2.10
N LEU A 187 2.19 -4.78 1.30
CA LEU A 187 2.34 -4.67 -0.15
C LEU A 187 2.70 -3.23 -0.48
N LEU A 188 3.91 -3.00 -0.97
CA LEU A 188 4.43 -1.69 -1.32
C LEU A 188 4.40 -1.51 -2.84
N VAL A 189 3.54 -0.64 -3.32
CA VAL A 189 3.43 -0.31 -4.75
C VAL A 189 4.15 1.00 -4.99
N GLU A 190 5.21 0.98 -5.80
CA GLU A 190 6.12 2.11 -5.94
C GLU A 190 6.76 2.23 -7.33
N GLN A 191 7.21 3.45 -7.62
CA GLN A 191 8.07 3.74 -8.76
C GLN A 191 9.54 3.85 -8.34
N ASN A 192 9.81 4.14 -7.07
CA ASN A 192 11.18 4.25 -6.53
C ASN A 192 11.79 2.85 -6.31
N VAL A 193 12.43 2.34 -7.36
CA VAL A 193 12.99 0.97 -7.38
C VAL A 193 14.05 0.77 -6.32
N VAL A 194 14.99 1.72 -6.17
CA VAL A 194 16.14 1.57 -5.26
C VAL A 194 15.68 1.44 -3.82
N GLN A 195 14.88 2.39 -3.34
CA GLN A 195 14.40 2.39 -1.97
C GLN A 195 13.52 1.17 -1.67
N SER A 196 12.67 0.80 -2.64
CA SER A 196 11.79 -0.35 -2.49
C SER A 196 12.54 -1.67 -2.42
N LEU A 197 13.57 -1.88 -3.26
CA LEU A 197 14.38 -3.11 -3.22
C LEU A 197 15.24 -3.20 -1.96
N ASN A 198 15.69 -2.07 -1.40
CA ASN A 198 16.42 -2.05 -0.14
C ASN A 198 15.54 -2.43 1.05
N LEU A 199 14.23 -2.18 0.97
CA LEU A 199 13.27 -2.44 2.04
C LEU A 199 12.60 -3.81 1.92
N ALA A 200 12.23 -4.23 0.71
CA ALA A 200 11.39 -5.39 0.47
C ALA A 200 12.15 -6.72 0.64
N ASN A 201 11.42 -7.77 1.02
CA ASN A 201 11.91 -9.16 0.99
C ASN A 201 11.95 -9.70 -0.43
N ARG A 202 10.87 -9.42 -1.19
CA ARG A 202 10.70 -9.82 -2.59
C ARG A 202 10.08 -8.67 -3.39
N ALA A 203 10.25 -8.72 -4.71
CA ALA A 203 9.61 -7.76 -5.58
C ALA A 203 9.09 -8.41 -6.87
N TYR A 204 8.10 -7.73 -7.45
CA TYR A 204 7.55 -7.99 -8.78
C TYR A 204 7.67 -6.72 -9.60
N VAL A 205 8.24 -6.81 -10.79
CA VAL A 205 8.34 -5.69 -11.74
C VAL A 205 7.23 -5.84 -12.76
N ILE A 206 6.39 -4.82 -12.88
CA ILE A 206 5.28 -4.81 -13.84
C ILE A 206 5.61 -3.83 -14.97
N GLU A 207 5.51 -4.33 -16.18
CA GLU A 207 5.63 -3.55 -17.43
C GLU A 207 4.49 -3.92 -18.37
N ASN A 208 3.81 -2.92 -18.92
CA ASN A 208 2.70 -3.11 -19.87
C ASN A 208 1.64 -4.13 -19.39
N GLY A 209 1.36 -4.18 -18.09
CA GLY A 209 0.35 -5.04 -17.51
C GLY A 209 0.76 -6.49 -17.28
N THR A 210 2.04 -6.82 -17.41
CA THR A 210 2.60 -8.16 -17.12
C THR A 210 3.72 -8.09 -16.11
N VAL A 211 3.96 -9.17 -15.36
CA VAL A 211 5.15 -9.31 -14.51
C VAL A 211 6.33 -9.73 -15.39
N THR A 212 7.31 -8.85 -15.53
CA THR A 212 8.52 -9.12 -16.34
C THR A 212 9.65 -9.72 -15.51
N LEU A 213 9.80 -9.30 -14.25
CA LEU A 213 10.79 -9.82 -13.32
C LEU A 213 10.16 -10.07 -11.96
N SER A 214 10.56 -11.13 -11.28
CA SER A 214 10.14 -11.38 -9.89
C SER A 214 11.20 -12.17 -9.13
N GLY A 215 11.27 -11.97 -7.82
CA GLY A 215 12.20 -12.71 -6.97
C GLY A 215 12.56 -12.00 -5.68
N LYS A 216 13.61 -12.49 -5.01
CA LYS A 216 14.17 -11.84 -3.82
C LYS A 216 14.69 -10.45 -4.19
N ALA A 217 14.35 -9.44 -3.38
CA ALA A 217 14.68 -8.05 -3.67
C ALA A 217 16.20 -7.81 -3.82
N ASN A 218 17.02 -8.43 -2.99
CA ASN A 218 18.47 -8.32 -3.08
C ASN A 218 19.03 -8.86 -4.42
N LYS A 219 18.45 -9.96 -4.95
CA LYS A 219 18.86 -10.50 -6.27
C LYS A 219 18.40 -9.61 -7.42
N LEU A 220 17.21 -9.04 -7.31
CA LEU A 220 16.69 -8.10 -8.31
C LEU A 220 17.50 -6.79 -8.33
N ALA A 221 17.98 -6.32 -7.19
CA ALA A 221 18.85 -5.14 -7.10
C ALA A 221 20.19 -5.31 -7.87
N GLU A 222 20.64 -6.54 -8.08
CA GLU A 222 21.85 -6.86 -8.83
C GLU A 222 21.57 -7.12 -10.34
N ASN A 223 20.30 -7.24 -10.74
CA ASN A 223 19.91 -7.58 -12.09
C ASN A 223 20.27 -6.46 -13.08
N PRO A 224 21.09 -6.74 -14.15
CA PRO A 224 21.51 -5.73 -15.11
C PRO A 224 20.36 -5.12 -15.92
N GLU A 225 19.34 -5.90 -16.26
CA GLU A 225 18.19 -5.42 -17.03
C GLU A 225 17.40 -4.40 -16.22
N LEU A 226 17.19 -4.66 -14.92
CA LEU A 226 16.51 -3.75 -14.02
C LEU A 226 17.31 -2.46 -13.81
N LYS A 227 18.64 -2.57 -13.65
CA LYS A 227 19.54 -1.41 -13.57
C LYS A 227 19.45 -0.55 -14.81
N LYS A 228 19.49 -1.15 -16.00
CA LYS A 228 19.39 -0.44 -17.28
C LYS A 228 18.01 0.22 -17.46
N SER A 229 16.92 -0.49 -17.15
CA SER A 229 15.55 0.00 -17.42
C SER A 229 15.11 1.09 -16.46
N PHE A 230 15.52 1.02 -15.18
CA PHE A 230 15.00 1.90 -14.12
C PHE A 230 16.05 2.83 -13.51
N LEU A 231 17.35 2.51 -13.59
CA LEU A 231 18.41 3.31 -12.98
C LEU A 231 19.27 4.05 -14.04
N GLY A 232 19.10 3.76 -15.32
CA GLY A 232 19.86 4.39 -16.40
C GLY A 232 21.36 4.06 -16.37
N LEU A 233 21.74 2.91 -15.78
CA LEU A 233 23.12 2.44 -15.59
C LEU A 233 23.49 1.37 -16.61
#